data_476f6f014b333eb565b31a8659634f38
#
_entry.id   476f6f014b333eb565b31a8659634f38
#
_cell.length_a   1.000
_cell.length_b   1.000
_cell.length_c   1.000
_cell.angle_alpha   90.00
_cell.angle_beta   90.00
_cell.angle_gamma   90.00
#
_symmetry.space_group_name_H-M   'P 1'
#
loop_
_entity.id
_entity.type
_entity.pdbx_description
1 polymer ?
#
loop_
_entity_poly.entity_id
_entity_poly.type
_entity_poly.pdbx_seq_one_letter_code
_entity_poly.pdbx_strand_id
1 'polypeptide(L)'
;MRLIIITLLFPIFSFSQSYDILFIGNSYTYYNNLPEMLSNIANAFGDSVNYDQSTPGGTSLYAHSQNQTTLNKINQQSWDYVVLQDQSQRPSLSPTYVAASVYPYASQLVTEIQSNNLCSEPLFYMTWGRKYGDQSNCSTYPPVCTYLGMQERLRDSYLTMGFDNEAT
;
A
#
# COMPACT_ATOMS: atom_id res chain seq x y z
N MET A 1 52.77 -29.09 -24.30
CA MET A 1 52.33 -28.11 -23.29
C MET A 1 50.85 -28.31 -23.06
N ARG A 2 50.39 -28.96 -21.96
CA ARG A 2 48.98 -29.16 -21.65
C ARG A 2 48.46 -27.99 -20.85
N LEU A 3 47.49 -27.25 -21.42
CA LEU A 3 46.81 -26.12 -20.75
C LEU A 3 45.83 -26.73 -19.75
N ILE A 4 46.02 -26.50 -18.46
CA ILE A 4 45.08 -26.85 -17.39
C ILE A 4 44.13 -25.64 -17.21
N ILE A 5 42.88 -25.77 -17.63
CA ILE A 5 41.83 -24.79 -17.38
C ILE A 5 41.27 -25.08 -15.96
N ILE A 6 41.59 -24.22 -15.02
CA ILE A 6 41.01 -24.25 -13.65
C ILE A 6 39.71 -23.48 -13.71
N THR A 7 38.56 -24.16 -13.73
CA THR A 7 37.26 -23.56 -13.60
C THR A 7 37.00 -23.23 -12.13
N LEU A 8 37.06 -21.95 -11.76
CA LEU A 8 36.66 -21.48 -10.43
C LEU A 8 35.13 -21.51 -10.35
N LEU A 9 34.60 -22.47 -9.63
CA LEU A 9 33.18 -22.48 -9.22
C LEU A 9 33.02 -21.55 -8.02
N PHE A 10 32.46 -20.35 -8.25
CA PHE A 10 32.02 -19.48 -7.15
C PHE A 10 30.67 -20.02 -6.63
N PRO A 11 30.55 -20.36 -5.33
CA PRO A 11 29.27 -20.69 -4.75
C PRO A 11 28.38 -19.44 -4.78
N ILE A 12 27.22 -19.52 -5.42
CA ILE A 12 26.18 -18.50 -5.35
C ILE A 12 25.44 -18.74 -4.04
N PHE A 13 25.73 -17.92 -3.03
CA PHE A 13 24.95 -17.91 -1.79
C PHE A 13 23.67 -17.10 -2.06
N SER A 14 22.54 -17.80 -2.14
CA SER A 14 21.23 -17.17 -2.05
C SER A 14 20.94 -16.92 -0.57
N PHE A 15 20.83 -15.66 -0.17
CA PHE A 15 20.37 -15.30 1.17
C PHE A 15 18.86 -15.12 1.11
N SER A 16 18.12 -15.91 1.87
CA SER A 16 16.70 -15.68 2.13
C SER A 16 16.56 -14.40 2.96
N GLN A 17 15.70 -13.50 2.55
CA GLN A 17 15.34 -12.31 3.34
C GLN A 17 14.01 -12.55 4.04
N SER A 18 13.82 -11.91 5.19
CA SER A 18 12.57 -11.94 5.93
C SER A 18 12.08 -10.52 6.11
N TYR A 19 10.81 -10.29 5.80
CA TYR A 19 10.16 -8.98 5.91
C TYR A 19 8.95 -9.05 6.82
N ASP A 20 8.78 -8.03 7.65
CA ASP A 20 7.59 -7.79 8.46
C ASP A 20 6.74 -6.70 7.81
N ILE A 21 5.52 -7.04 7.38
CA ILE A 21 4.65 -6.14 6.61
C ILE A 21 3.30 -5.95 7.31
N LEU A 22 2.91 -4.69 7.54
CA LEU A 22 1.57 -4.35 8.01
C LEU A 22 0.71 -3.85 6.85
N PHE A 23 -0.48 -4.41 6.69
CA PHE A 23 -1.47 -3.93 5.73
C PHE A 23 -2.57 -3.13 6.43
N ILE A 24 -2.75 -1.86 6.03
CA ILE A 24 -3.79 -0.95 6.49
C ILE A 24 -4.67 -0.59 5.29
N GLY A 25 -5.94 -1.02 5.33
CA GLY A 25 -6.83 -0.83 4.20
C GLY A 25 -8.25 -1.30 4.47
N ASN A 26 -8.88 -1.87 3.47
CA ASN A 26 -10.27 -2.34 3.58
C ASN A 26 -10.48 -3.61 2.73
N SER A 27 -11.72 -3.80 2.19
CA SER A 27 -12.02 -4.97 1.37
C SER A 27 -11.15 -5.11 0.11
N TYR A 28 -10.60 -4.05 -0.43
CA TYR A 28 -9.67 -4.13 -1.56
C TYR A 28 -8.33 -4.79 -1.18
N THR A 29 -7.99 -4.80 0.10
CA THR A 29 -6.81 -5.48 0.65
C THR A 29 -7.14 -6.91 1.10
N TYR A 30 -8.22 -7.12 1.88
CA TYR A 30 -8.50 -8.46 2.41
C TYR A 30 -9.23 -9.38 1.43
N TYR A 31 -9.94 -8.85 0.44
CA TYR A 31 -10.66 -9.69 -0.54
C TYR A 31 -9.64 -10.49 -1.36
N ASN A 32 -9.89 -11.78 -1.53
CA ASN A 32 -8.92 -12.75 -2.07
C ASN A 32 -7.62 -12.91 -1.25
N ASN A 33 -7.60 -12.43 0.00
CA ASN A 33 -6.48 -12.61 0.92
C ASN A 33 -5.12 -12.15 0.34
N LEU A 34 -5.07 -10.89 -0.12
CA LEU A 34 -3.86 -10.30 -0.73
C LEU A 34 -2.60 -10.44 0.15
N PRO A 35 -2.63 -10.23 1.48
CA PRO A 35 -1.44 -10.41 2.31
C PRO A 35 -0.86 -11.83 2.25
N GLU A 36 -1.72 -12.85 2.32
CA GLU A 36 -1.28 -14.25 2.20
C GLU A 36 -0.76 -14.56 0.80
N MET A 37 -1.40 -14.02 -0.25
CA MET A 37 -0.90 -14.19 -1.62
C MET A 37 0.50 -13.63 -1.78
N LEU A 38 0.79 -12.44 -1.22
CA LEU A 38 2.12 -11.84 -1.24
C LEU A 38 3.12 -12.73 -0.51
N SER A 39 2.78 -13.20 0.70
CA SER A 39 3.63 -14.10 1.48
C SER A 39 3.94 -15.40 0.71
N ASN A 40 2.94 -16.00 0.07
CA ASN A 40 3.13 -17.22 -0.73
C ASN A 40 4.02 -16.98 -1.96
N ILE A 41 3.90 -15.83 -2.61
CA ILE A 41 4.77 -15.45 -3.74
C ILE A 41 6.21 -15.27 -3.25
N ALA A 42 6.45 -14.52 -2.18
CA ALA A 42 7.78 -14.33 -1.61
C ALA A 42 8.43 -15.67 -1.25
N ASN A 43 7.70 -16.56 -0.58
CA ASN A 43 8.17 -17.90 -0.24
C ASN A 43 8.56 -18.72 -1.47
N ALA A 44 7.84 -18.61 -2.58
CA ALA A 44 8.18 -19.29 -3.83
C ALA A 44 9.49 -18.79 -4.45
N PHE A 45 9.92 -17.57 -4.12
CA PHE A 45 11.20 -16.98 -4.54
C PHE A 45 12.31 -17.12 -3.49
N GLY A 46 12.04 -17.78 -2.36
CA GLY A 46 13.02 -18.07 -1.32
C GLY A 46 13.12 -17.03 -0.21
N ASP A 47 12.26 -16.01 -0.23
CA ASP A 47 12.12 -15.02 0.84
C ASP A 47 10.96 -15.38 1.77
N SER A 48 10.87 -14.74 2.94
CA SER A 48 9.75 -14.89 3.85
C SER A 48 9.08 -13.56 4.13
N VAL A 49 7.74 -13.57 4.25
CA VAL A 49 6.95 -12.42 4.65
C VAL A 49 6.08 -12.81 5.83
N ASN A 50 6.35 -12.19 6.98
CA ASN A 50 5.42 -12.16 8.10
C ASN A 50 4.50 -10.96 7.92
N TYR A 51 3.21 -11.13 8.13
CA TYR A 51 2.29 -10.02 7.96
C TYR A 51 1.24 -9.95 9.06
N ASP A 52 0.75 -8.74 9.29
CA ASP A 52 -0.47 -8.47 10.03
C ASP A 52 -1.33 -7.47 9.25
N GLN A 53 -2.60 -7.29 9.62
CA GLN A 53 -3.48 -6.41 8.89
C GLN A 53 -4.50 -5.70 9.79
N SER A 54 -4.84 -4.46 9.42
CA SER A 54 -6.01 -3.73 9.88
C SER A 54 -6.83 -3.31 8.67
N THR A 55 -7.83 -4.13 8.31
CA THR A 55 -8.56 -3.97 7.03
C THR A 55 -10.08 -4.05 7.18
N PRO A 56 -10.71 -3.29 8.10
CA PRO A 56 -12.19 -3.27 8.21
C PRO A 56 -12.84 -2.82 6.89
N GLY A 57 -13.96 -3.45 6.53
CA GLY A 57 -14.64 -3.17 5.26
C GLY A 57 -15.02 -1.71 5.08
N GLY A 58 -14.72 -1.13 3.91
CA GLY A 58 -15.06 0.25 3.55
C GLY A 58 -14.32 1.36 4.29
N THR A 59 -13.33 1.02 5.11
CA THR A 59 -12.58 1.98 5.93
C THR A 59 -11.67 2.86 5.06
N SER A 60 -11.57 4.14 5.41
CA SER A 60 -10.69 5.14 4.77
C SER A 60 -9.44 5.41 5.61
N LEU A 61 -8.42 6.05 5.03
CA LEU A 61 -7.24 6.52 5.78
C LEU A 61 -7.64 7.45 6.94
N TYR A 62 -8.64 8.32 6.75
CA TYR A 62 -9.21 9.10 7.85
C TYR A 62 -9.67 8.22 9.02
N ALA A 63 -10.47 7.19 8.73
CA ALA A 63 -10.98 6.33 9.79
C ALA A 63 -9.86 5.50 10.44
N HIS A 64 -8.85 5.08 9.68
CA HIS A 64 -7.66 4.41 10.22
C HIS A 64 -6.85 5.32 11.14
N SER A 65 -6.67 6.59 10.79
CA SER A 65 -5.92 7.55 11.61
C SER A 65 -6.59 7.86 12.96
N GLN A 66 -7.87 7.50 13.11
CA GLN A 66 -8.63 7.63 14.37
C GLN A 66 -8.89 6.27 15.05
N ASN A 67 -8.49 5.17 14.44
CA ASN A 67 -8.79 3.84 14.92
C ASN A 67 -7.68 3.30 15.83
N GLN A 68 -7.97 3.16 17.11
CA GLN A 68 -6.98 2.69 18.10
C GLN A 68 -6.40 1.31 17.76
N THR A 69 -7.20 0.42 17.15
CA THR A 69 -6.70 -0.91 16.72
C THR A 69 -5.64 -0.76 15.63
N THR A 70 -5.86 0.13 14.66
CA THR A 70 -4.86 0.42 13.60
C THR A 70 -3.60 1.02 14.21
N LEU A 71 -3.73 2.05 15.06
CA LEU A 71 -2.60 2.71 15.71
C LEU A 71 -1.81 1.74 16.61
N ASN A 72 -2.48 0.87 17.36
CA ASN A 72 -1.82 -0.16 18.15
C ASN A 72 -1.03 -1.15 17.27
N LYS A 73 -1.55 -1.53 16.10
CA LYS A 73 -0.83 -2.40 15.17
C LYS A 73 0.40 -1.72 14.56
N ILE A 74 0.32 -0.43 14.22
CA ILE A 74 1.51 0.33 13.79
C ILE A 74 2.59 0.27 14.87
N ASN A 75 2.21 0.47 16.12
CA ASN A 75 3.13 0.56 17.27
C ASN A 75 3.51 -0.81 17.88
N GLN A 76 3.00 -1.92 17.36
CA GLN A 76 3.18 -3.26 17.93
C GLN A 76 4.61 -3.77 17.77
N GLN A 77 5.26 -3.44 16.66
CA GLN A 77 6.63 -3.83 16.33
C GLN A 77 7.26 -2.89 15.31
N SER A 78 8.53 -3.09 15.01
CA SER A 78 9.18 -2.44 13.86
C SER A 78 8.80 -3.18 12.58
N TRP A 79 8.07 -2.50 11.69
CA TRP A 79 7.69 -3.01 10.38
C TRP A 79 8.76 -2.63 9.36
N ASP A 80 9.06 -3.52 8.39
CA ASP A 80 9.86 -3.14 7.22
C ASP A 80 9.03 -2.30 6.26
N TYR A 81 7.79 -2.74 6.01
CA TYR A 81 6.84 -2.04 5.14
C TYR A 81 5.49 -1.87 5.80
N VAL A 82 4.84 -0.73 5.56
CA VAL A 82 3.44 -0.52 5.93
C VAL A 82 2.65 -0.10 4.70
N VAL A 83 1.78 -0.99 4.24
CA VAL A 83 0.94 -0.78 3.05
C VAL A 83 -0.32 -0.01 3.43
N LEU A 84 -0.53 1.15 2.82
CA LEU A 84 -1.65 2.05 3.04
C LEU A 84 -2.60 2.07 1.85
N GLN A 85 -3.88 1.76 2.06
CA GLN A 85 -4.91 1.78 1.02
C GLN A 85 -6.16 2.52 1.51
N ASP A 86 -6.56 3.58 0.80
CA ASP A 86 -7.77 4.34 1.13
C ASP A 86 -9.04 3.65 0.61
N GLN A 87 -10.20 4.14 1.02
CA GLN A 87 -11.50 3.70 0.47
C GLN A 87 -11.54 3.92 -1.04
N SER A 88 -12.06 2.95 -1.77
CA SER A 88 -11.90 2.78 -3.22
C SER A 88 -12.23 3.99 -4.10
N GLN A 89 -13.13 4.86 -3.67
CA GLN A 89 -13.59 6.00 -4.48
C GLN A 89 -13.07 7.35 -3.97
N ARG A 90 -12.72 7.48 -2.69
CA ARG A 90 -12.36 8.77 -2.08
C ARG A 90 -11.21 9.48 -2.80
N PRO A 91 -10.10 8.80 -3.14
CA PRO A 91 -9.00 9.45 -3.84
C PRO A 91 -9.35 9.86 -5.29
N SER A 92 -10.46 9.35 -5.87
CA SER A 92 -10.89 9.75 -7.20
C SER A 92 -11.77 11.00 -7.23
N LEU A 93 -12.24 11.48 -6.10
CA LEU A 93 -13.15 12.64 -6.02
C LEU A 93 -12.45 13.96 -6.40
N SER A 94 -13.16 15.07 -6.26
CA SER A 94 -12.63 16.38 -6.68
C SER A 94 -11.32 16.71 -5.97
N PRO A 95 -10.39 17.45 -6.61
CA PRO A 95 -9.11 17.85 -6.01
C PRO A 95 -9.28 18.53 -4.65
N THR A 96 -10.28 19.40 -4.51
CA THR A 96 -10.60 20.06 -3.24
C THR A 96 -11.01 19.08 -2.16
N TYR A 97 -11.81 18.08 -2.50
CA TYR A 97 -12.20 17.04 -1.56
C TYR A 97 -10.99 16.20 -1.13
N VAL A 98 -10.18 15.77 -2.09
CA VAL A 98 -9.01 14.91 -1.81
C VAL A 98 -8.00 15.66 -0.95
N ALA A 99 -7.71 16.93 -1.26
CA ALA A 99 -6.81 17.77 -0.48
C ALA A 99 -7.27 17.97 0.97
N ALA A 100 -8.59 18.04 1.20
CA ALA A 100 -9.14 18.23 2.55
C ALA A 100 -9.39 16.94 3.32
N SER A 101 -9.65 15.82 2.62
CA SER A 101 -10.25 14.62 3.24
C SER A 101 -9.45 13.33 3.01
N VAL A 102 -8.36 13.36 2.24
CA VAL A 102 -7.50 12.19 1.96
C VAL A 102 -6.05 12.49 2.35
N TYR A 103 -5.41 13.47 1.72
CA TYR A 103 -3.99 13.75 1.90
C TYR A 103 -3.56 14.00 3.36
N PRO A 104 -4.29 14.78 4.19
CA PRO A 104 -3.89 15.00 5.57
C PRO A 104 -3.80 13.71 6.39
N TYR A 105 -4.68 12.77 6.11
CA TYR A 105 -4.72 11.49 6.85
C TYR A 105 -3.72 10.46 6.32
N ALA A 106 -3.36 10.54 5.05
CA ALA A 106 -2.22 9.83 4.50
C ALA A 106 -0.94 10.26 5.22
N SER A 107 -0.68 11.58 5.29
CA SER A 107 0.50 12.14 5.96
C SER A 107 0.49 11.87 7.47
N GLN A 108 -0.68 11.91 8.12
CA GLN A 108 -0.80 11.57 9.55
C GLN A 108 -0.38 10.10 9.81
N LEU A 109 -0.85 9.16 9.00
CA LEU A 109 -0.48 7.75 9.15
C LEU A 109 1.00 7.50 8.84
N VAL A 110 1.57 8.14 7.81
CA VAL A 110 3.00 8.07 7.52
C VAL A 110 3.82 8.59 8.70
N THR A 111 3.42 9.72 9.29
CA THR A 111 4.07 10.28 10.48
C THR A 111 4.02 9.30 11.67
N GLU A 112 2.89 8.63 11.89
CA GLU A 112 2.74 7.63 12.95
C GLU A 112 3.68 6.43 12.71
N ILE A 113 3.74 5.93 11.47
CA ILE A 113 4.62 4.82 11.07
C ILE A 113 6.09 5.18 11.33
N GLN A 114 6.53 6.32 10.84
CA GLN A 114 7.91 6.78 10.96
C GLN A 114 8.28 7.15 12.40
N SER A 115 7.31 7.59 13.20
CA SER A 115 7.51 7.84 14.64
C SER A 115 7.75 6.55 15.42
N ASN A 116 7.14 5.44 14.98
CA ASN A 116 7.40 4.13 15.56
C ASN A 116 8.77 3.59 15.13
N ASN A 117 9.07 3.64 13.85
CA ASN A 117 10.36 3.20 13.28
C ASN A 117 10.69 4.00 12.03
N LEU A 118 11.75 4.81 12.08
CA LEU A 118 12.21 5.64 10.95
C LEU A 118 12.63 4.82 9.71
N CYS A 119 12.96 3.55 9.89
CA CYS A 119 13.33 2.65 8.80
C CYS A 119 12.12 1.94 8.17
N SER A 120 10.91 2.09 8.73
CA SER A 120 9.70 1.56 8.10
C SER A 120 9.38 2.33 6.83
N GLU A 121 9.16 1.61 5.73
CA GLU A 121 8.82 2.19 4.44
C GLU A 121 7.29 2.18 4.23
N PRO A 122 6.62 3.34 4.18
CA PRO A 122 5.21 3.39 3.82
C PRO A 122 5.04 3.18 2.31
N LEU A 123 4.08 2.33 1.93
CA LEU A 123 3.73 2.01 0.56
C LEU A 123 2.27 2.34 0.30
N PHE A 124 1.97 3.13 -0.73
CA PHE A 124 0.59 3.43 -1.10
C PHE A 124 0.07 2.44 -2.15
N TYR A 125 -0.82 1.54 -1.72
CA TYR A 125 -1.46 0.56 -2.60
C TYR A 125 -2.61 1.20 -3.35
N MET A 126 -2.34 1.56 -4.62
CA MET A 126 -3.30 2.21 -5.50
C MET A 126 -4.47 1.28 -5.85
N THR A 127 -5.68 1.76 -5.59
CA THR A 127 -6.91 1.10 -6.03
C THR A 127 -7.22 1.41 -7.50
N TRP A 128 -8.25 0.78 -8.05
CA TRP A 128 -8.62 0.91 -9.47
C TRP A 128 -10.02 1.48 -9.64
N GLY A 129 -10.26 2.06 -10.81
CA GLY A 129 -11.56 2.58 -11.19
C GLY A 129 -12.63 1.49 -11.25
N ARG A 130 -13.87 1.86 -10.92
CA ARG A 130 -15.02 0.98 -11.06
C ARG A 130 -15.35 0.81 -12.54
N LYS A 131 -15.78 -0.37 -12.95
CA LYS A 131 -16.09 -0.72 -14.36
C LYS A 131 -16.92 0.36 -15.09
N TYR A 132 -17.89 0.95 -14.41
CA TYR A 132 -18.76 1.98 -14.96
C TYR A 132 -18.53 3.37 -14.34
N GLY A 133 -17.37 3.60 -13.73
CA GLY A 133 -17.11 4.78 -12.94
C GLY A 133 -17.85 4.81 -11.60
N ASP A 134 -17.79 5.93 -10.91
CA ASP A 134 -18.53 6.16 -9.67
C ASP A 134 -19.86 6.86 -9.95
N GLN A 135 -20.90 6.06 -10.22
CA GLN A 135 -22.23 6.57 -10.56
C GLN A 135 -22.87 7.39 -9.44
N SER A 136 -22.48 7.17 -8.18
CA SER A 136 -23.03 7.93 -7.05
C SER A 136 -22.53 9.37 -6.98
N ASN A 137 -21.32 9.63 -7.47
CA ASN A 137 -20.70 10.95 -7.48
C ASN A 137 -20.62 11.59 -8.88
N CYS A 138 -21.02 10.84 -9.93
CA CYS A 138 -20.94 11.25 -11.32
C CYS A 138 -21.66 12.59 -11.62
N SER A 139 -22.85 12.80 -11.07
CA SER A 139 -23.60 14.03 -11.29
C SER A 139 -22.95 15.26 -10.68
N THR A 140 -22.21 15.08 -9.58
CA THR A 140 -21.51 16.17 -8.86
C THR A 140 -20.11 16.40 -9.38
N TYR A 141 -19.45 15.32 -9.82
CA TYR A 141 -18.08 15.38 -10.33
C TYR A 141 -17.92 14.50 -11.58
N PRO A 142 -18.21 15.03 -12.77
CA PRO A 142 -18.24 14.28 -14.03
C PRO A 142 -16.97 13.47 -14.38
N PRO A 143 -15.74 13.86 -13.99
CA PRO A 143 -14.56 13.04 -14.25
C PRO A 143 -14.65 11.60 -13.77
N VAL A 144 -15.42 11.30 -12.72
CA VAL A 144 -15.57 9.93 -12.20
C VAL A 144 -16.68 9.12 -12.86
N CYS A 145 -17.39 9.66 -13.87
CA CYS A 145 -18.49 8.97 -14.56
C CYS A 145 -18.06 7.74 -15.36
N THR A 146 -16.78 7.62 -15.67
CA THR A 146 -16.24 6.52 -16.46
C THR A 146 -15.11 5.81 -15.73
N TYR A 147 -14.82 4.57 -16.15
CA TYR A 147 -13.64 3.84 -15.65
C TYR A 147 -12.36 4.64 -15.83
N LEU A 148 -12.09 5.12 -17.04
CA LEU A 148 -10.86 5.82 -17.36
C LEU A 148 -10.69 7.10 -16.54
N GLY A 149 -11.72 7.93 -16.47
CA GLY A 149 -11.65 9.16 -15.67
C GLY A 149 -11.49 8.89 -14.18
N MET A 150 -12.17 7.88 -13.64
CA MET A 150 -11.98 7.47 -12.25
C MET A 150 -10.55 6.94 -12.02
N GLN A 151 -10.03 6.11 -12.95
CA GLN A 151 -8.67 5.55 -12.88
C GLN A 151 -7.59 6.63 -12.90
N GLU A 152 -7.73 7.62 -13.80
CA GLU A 152 -6.82 8.76 -13.89
C GLU A 152 -6.78 9.54 -12.57
N ARG A 153 -7.96 9.84 -12.01
CA ARG A 153 -8.06 10.55 -10.73
C ARG A 153 -7.44 9.77 -9.58
N LEU A 154 -7.68 8.46 -9.50
CA LEU A 154 -7.04 7.59 -8.52
C LEU A 154 -5.52 7.64 -8.65
N ARG A 155 -5.02 7.45 -9.88
CA ARG A 155 -3.58 7.48 -10.15
C ARG A 155 -2.95 8.79 -9.69
N ASP A 156 -3.52 9.94 -10.09
CA ASP A 156 -3.00 11.25 -9.71
C ASP A 156 -2.92 11.42 -8.19
N SER A 157 -3.98 11.01 -7.48
CA SER A 157 -4.05 11.14 -6.03
C SER A 157 -3.05 10.23 -5.32
N TYR A 158 -2.88 8.99 -5.77
CA TYR A 158 -1.92 8.07 -5.17
C TYR A 158 -0.47 8.48 -5.43
N LEU A 159 -0.16 8.98 -6.64
CA LEU A 159 1.16 9.54 -6.94
C LEU A 159 1.46 10.78 -6.10
N THR A 160 0.46 11.65 -5.88
CA THR A 160 0.60 12.81 -4.99
C THR A 160 0.87 12.38 -3.55
N MET A 161 0.11 11.40 -3.02
CA MET A 161 0.35 10.86 -1.67
C MET A 161 1.77 10.29 -1.54
N GLY A 162 2.24 9.53 -2.53
CA GLY A 162 3.61 9.00 -2.53
C GLY A 162 4.64 10.11 -2.54
N PHE A 163 4.51 11.07 -3.44
CA PHE A 163 5.45 12.17 -3.57
C PHE A 163 5.50 13.07 -2.32
N ASP A 164 4.34 13.48 -1.79
CA ASP A 164 4.26 14.39 -0.66
C ASP A 164 4.75 13.78 0.67
N ASN A 165 4.79 12.44 0.74
CA ASN A 165 5.20 11.72 1.94
C ASN A 165 6.53 10.95 1.77
N GLU A 166 7.27 11.18 0.69
CA GLU A 166 8.51 10.45 0.36
C GLU A 166 8.32 8.92 0.46
N ALA A 167 7.15 8.44 0.00
CA ALA A 167 6.71 7.05 0.08
C ALA A 167 6.56 6.44 -1.33
N THR A 168 6.64 5.13 -1.42
CA THR A 168 6.46 4.39 -2.68
C THR A 168 4.99 4.05 -2.94
#